data_14c32102db6e0aca3de7ea60e79ecc55
#
_entry.id   14c32102db6e0aca3de7ea60e79ecc55
#
_cell.length_a   1.000
_cell.length_b   1.000
_cell.length_c   1.000
_cell.angle_alpha   90.00
_cell.angle_beta   90.00
_cell.angle_gamma   90.00
#
_symmetry.space_group_name_H-M   'P 1'
#
loop_
_entity.id
_entity.type
_entity.pdbx_description
1 polymer ?
#
loop_
_entity_poly.entity_id
_entity_poly.type
_entity_poly.pdbx_seq_one_letter_code
_entity_poly.pdbx_strand_id
1 'polypeptide(L)'
;MSFKEAAYKFSNDKNTKFNGGIITANDDSEKIEKTDLSSTEAYQIAGLNKGDITDVFEGGDEKKKTVNILLINDIIPAHQLDINTDYERIKNLALNKKRQEVVEKWVKEQLPNIFLSINKRYSDCNLSDWQQKAIAK
;
A
#
# COMPACT_ATOMS: atom_id res chain seq x y z
N MET A 1 -5.58 24.84 -19.51
CA MET A 1 -5.64 23.36 -19.46
C MET A 1 -5.54 22.97 -18.00
N SER A 2 -6.46 22.16 -17.51
CA SER A 2 -6.42 21.63 -16.14
C SER A 2 -5.35 20.54 -16.01
N PHE A 3 -4.93 20.23 -14.75
CA PHE A 3 -3.98 19.13 -14.50
C PHE A 3 -4.55 17.79 -15.00
N LYS A 4 -5.84 17.56 -14.80
CA LYS A 4 -6.55 16.37 -15.28
C LYS A 4 -6.49 16.23 -16.81
N GLU A 5 -6.69 17.30 -17.54
CA GLU A 5 -6.56 17.30 -19.01
C GLU A 5 -5.12 17.07 -19.44
N ALA A 6 -4.15 17.65 -18.73
CA ALA A 6 -2.73 17.41 -18.99
C ALA A 6 -2.35 15.96 -18.73
N ALA A 7 -2.79 15.36 -17.64
CA ALA A 7 -2.57 13.95 -17.34
C ALA A 7 -3.16 13.05 -18.45
N TYR A 8 -4.40 13.30 -18.84
CA TYR A 8 -5.04 12.53 -19.91
C TYR A 8 -4.28 12.62 -21.24
N LYS A 9 -3.78 13.81 -21.59
CA LYS A 9 -3.15 14.06 -22.89
C LYS A 9 -1.69 13.60 -22.93
N PHE A 10 -0.93 13.85 -21.87
CA PHE A 10 0.53 13.77 -21.89
C PHE A 10 1.10 12.66 -20.97
N SER A 11 0.34 12.15 -19.99
CA SER A 11 0.87 11.12 -19.11
C SER A 11 1.13 9.81 -19.86
N ASN A 12 2.24 9.17 -19.53
CA ASN A 12 2.59 7.82 -19.96
C ASN A 12 2.20 6.75 -18.93
N ASP A 13 1.76 7.15 -17.75
CA ASP A 13 1.28 6.22 -16.75
C ASP A 13 -0.09 5.66 -17.12
N LYS A 14 -0.13 4.37 -17.46
CA LYS A 14 -1.34 3.70 -17.90
C LYS A 14 -2.38 3.53 -16.79
N ASN A 15 -1.94 3.55 -15.52
CA ASN A 15 -2.83 3.32 -14.38
C ASN A 15 -3.67 4.56 -14.06
N THR A 16 -3.06 5.74 -14.15
CA THR A 16 -3.69 6.99 -13.72
C THR A 16 -4.13 7.89 -14.88
N LYS A 17 -3.57 7.72 -16.08
CA LYS A 17 -3.84 8.55 -17.25
C LYS A 17 -5.34 8.76 -17.52
N PHE A 18 -6.11 7.67 -17.50
CA PHE A 18 -7.54 7.69 -17.82
C PHE A 18 -8.43 8.02 -16.62
N ASN A 19 -7.85 8.06 -15.43
CA ASN A 19 -8.50 8.49 -14.19
C ASN A 19 -8.12 9.93 -13.79
N GLY A 20 -7.78 10.75 -14.76
CA GLY A 20 -7.42 12.15 -14.53
C GLY A 20 -6.14 12.37 -13.74
N GLY A 21 -5.25 11.38 -13.71
CA GLY A 21 -3.99 11.43 -12.99
C GLY A 21 -4.12 11.14 -11.48
N ILE A 22 -5.28 10.67 -11.00
CA ILE A 22 -5.49 10.36 -9.58
C ILE A 22 -4.70 9.10 -9.22
N ILE A 23 -3.84 9.23 -8.22
CA ILE A 23 -3.13 8.11 -7.61
C ILE A 23 -4.02 7.57 -6.46
N THR A 24 -4.21 6.27 -6.43
CA THR A 24 -4.94 5.59 -5.35
C THR A 24 -3.99 4.77 -4.48
N ALA A 25 -4.34 4.62 -3.22
CA ALA A 25 -3.65 3.71 -2.31
C ALA A 25 -3.93 2.24 -2.67
N ASN A 26 -3.25 1.31 -2.01
CA ASN A 26 -3.42 -0.14 -2.23
C ASN A 26 -4.83 -0.68 -1.91
N ASP A 27 -5.64 0.09 -1.23
CA ASP A 27 -7.03 -0.21 -0.89
C ASP A 27 -8.05 0.49 -1.81
N ASP A 28 -7.59 0.99 -2.98
CA ASP A 28 -8.34 1.80 -3.93
C ASP A 28 -8.86 3.15 -3.36
N SER A 29 -8.37 3.55 -2.20
CA SER A 29 -8.66 4.86 -1.61
C SER A 29 -7.91 5.95 -2.35
N GLU A 30 -8.56 7.10 -2.57
CA GLU A 30 -7.90 8.31 -3.07
C GLU A 30 -7.07 9.03 -1.98
N LYS A 31 -7.10 8.53 -0.73
CA LYS A 31 -6.32 9.03 0.39
C LYS A 31 -5.07 8.18 0.56
N ILE A 32 -3.91 8.79 0.42
CA ILE A 32 -2.63 8.11 0.54
C ILE A 32 -1.97 8.53 1.86
N GLU A 33 -1.54 7.57 2.66
CA GLU A 33 -0.74 7.84 3.86
C GLU A 33 0.65 8.33 3.47
N LYS A 34 1.19 9.28 4.23
CA LYS A 34 2.58 9.76 3.99
C LYS A 34 3.62 8.63 4.06
N THR A 35 3.34 7.60 4.84
CA THR A 35 4.19 6.41 4.99
C THR A 35 4.20 5.51 3.76
N ASP A 36 3.18 5.61 2.90
CA ASP A 36 3.05 4.80 1.69
C ASP A 36 3.70 5.47 0.47
N LEU A 37 4.11 6.74 0.63
CA LEU A 37 4.86 7.46 -0.38
C LEU A 37 6.34 7.04 -0.38
N SER A 38 6.94 7.00 -1.55
CA SER A 38 8.39 6.88 -1.65
C SER A 38 9.09 8.08 -0.99
N SER A 39 10.33 7.89 -0.54
CA SER A 39 11.11 8.97 0.08
C SER A 39 11.24 10.20 -0.83
N THR A 40 11.34 9.98 -2.13
CA THR A 40 11.42 11.05 -3.13
C THR A 40 10.12 11.83 -3.22
N GLU A 41 8.98 11.14 -3.32
CA GLU A 41 7.67 11.78 -3.36
C GLU A 41 7.38 12.54 -2.06
N ALA A 42 7.65 11.91 -0.91
CA ALA A 42 7.46 12.55 0.39
C ALA A 42 8.29 13.84 0.54
N TYR A 43 9.53 13.84 0.00
CA TYR A 43 10.38 15.03 -0.02
C TYR A 43 9.81 16.12 -0.94
N GLN A 44 9.35 15.76 -2.14
CA GLN A 44 8.83 16.71 -3.12
C GLN A 44 7.55 17.41 -2.68
N ILE A 45 6.70 16.72 -1.91
CA ILE A 45 5.46 17.32 -1.39
C ILE A 45 5.64 18.04 -0.05
N ALA A 46 6.83 17.97 0.55
CA ALA A 46 7.10 18.61 1.84
C ALA A 46 6.92 20.12 1.74
N GLY A 47 6.04 20.68 2.58
CA GLY A 47 5.77 22.11 2.61
C GLY A 47 4.79 22.63 1.57
N LEU A 48 4.32 21.78 0.66
CA LEU A 48 3.27 22.14 -0.30
C LEU A 48 1.90 22.17 0.38
N ASN A 49 1.01 22.96 -0.18
CA ASN A 49 -0.39 23.10 0.25
C ASN A 49 -1.35 22.53 -0.80
N LYS A 50 -2.61 22.42 -0.41
CA LYS A 50 -3.69 22.07 -1.34
C LYS A 50 -3.70 22.99 -2.55
N GLY A 51 -3.68 22.39 -3.74
CA GLY A 51 -3.66 23.08 -5.03
C GLY A 51 -2.27 23.35 -5.58
N ASP A 52 -1.22 23.13 -4.80
CA ASP A 52 0.15 23.28 -5.27
C ASP A 52 0.57 22.10 -6.16
N ILE A 53 1.50 22.39 -7.06
CA ILE A 53 2.10 21.42 -7.96
C ILE A 53 3.60 21.34 -7.63
N THR A 54 4.15 20.13 -7.57
CA THR A 54 5.59 19.93 -7.36
C THR A 54 6.40 20.43 -8.55
N ASP A 55 7.66 20.69 -8.33
CA ASP A 55 8.63 20.71 -9.40
C ASP A 55 8.72 19.35 -10.09
N VAL A 56 9.34 19.34 -11.27
CA VAL A 56 9.59 18.11 -12.01
C VAL A 56 10.67 17.31 -11.29
N PHE A 57 10.41 16.05 -11.00
CA PHE A 57 11.35 15.17 -10.31
C PHE A 57 11.46 13.77 -10.95
N GLU A 58 12.61 13.14 -10.76
CA GLU A 58 12.81 11.76 -11.16
C GLU A 58 12.23 10.81 -10.11
N GLY A 59 11.52 9.78 -10.58
CA GLY A 59 10.98 8.68 -9.75
C GLY A 59 11.17 7.33 -10.45
N GLY A 60 10.49 6.32 -9.92
CA GLY A 60 10.61 4.95 -10.41
C GLY A 60 11.76 4.20 -9.75
N ASP A 61 12.09 3.04 -10.30
CA ASP A 61 13.19 2.18 -9.83
C ASP A 61 14.39 2.26 -10.77
N GLU A 62 15.51 1.59 -10.42
CA GLU A 62 16.73 1.57 -11.22
C GLU A 62 16.52 1.07 -12.66
N LYS A 63 15.51 0.24 -12.89
CA LYS A 63 15.21 -0.37 -14.19
C LYS A 63 14.25 0.48 -15.01
N LYS A 64 13.41 1.27 -14.34
CA LYS A 64 12.35 2.07 -14.98
C LYS A 64 12.29 3.45 -14.34
N LYS A 65 13.16 4.34 -14.81
CA LYS A 65 13.11 5.75 -14.42
C LYS A 65 11.89 6.43 -15.03
N THR A 66 11.25 7.26 -14.25
CA THR A 66 10.13 8.10 -14.65
C THR A 66 10.41 9.55 -14.31
N VAL A 67 9.77 10.46 -15.01
CA VAL A 67 9.77 11.89 -14.71
C VAL A 67 8.35 12.24 -14.28
N ASN A 68 8.21 12.79 -13.09
CA ASN A 68 6.93 12.98 -12.45
C ASN A 68 6.70 14.44 -12.05
N ILE A 69 5.43 14.83 -12.04
CA ILE A 69 4.90 16.02 -11.38
C ILE A 69 3.66 15.58 -10.58
N LEU A 70 3.45 16.14 -9.41
CA LEU A 70 2.30 15.84 -8.56
C LEU A 70 1.51 17.11 -8.30
N LEU A 71 0.19 16.98 -8.28
CA LEU A 71 -0.73 18.01 -7.81
C LEU A 71 -1.30 17.57 -6.46
N ILE A 72 -1.24 18.44 -5.48
CA ILE A 72 -1.84 18.21 -4.17
C ILE A 72 -3.32 18.55 -4.21
N ASN A 73 -4.17 17.53 -4.33
CA ASN A 73 -5.62 17.72 -4.35
C ASN A 73 -6.17 18.12 -2.99
N ASP A 74 -5.67 17.48 -1.92
CA ASP A 74 -6.04 17.82 -0.55
C ASP A 74 -4.97 17.35 0.45
N ILE A 75 -4.99 17.94 1.64
CA ILE A 75 -4.14 17.54 2.76
C ILE A 75 -5.04 17.33 3.98
N ILE A 76 -5.06 16.11 4.46
CA ILE A 76 -5.80 15.75 5.67
C ILE A 76 -4.80 15.70 6.82
N PRO A 77 -4.90 16.59 7.82
CA PRO A 77 -4.01 16.56 8.96
C PRO A 77 -4.19 15.26 9.75
N ALA A 78 -3.14 14.85 10.46
CA ALA A 78 -3.20 13.68 11.33
C ALA A 78 -4.33 13.86 12.36
N HIS A 79 -5.22 12.89 12.44
CA HIS A 79 -6.35 12.88 13.37
C HIS A 79 -6.61 11.46 13.87
N GLN A 80 -7.33 11.34 14.98
CA GLN A 80 -7.82 10.04 15.42
C GLN A 80 -8.93 9.57 14.47
N LEU A 81 -8.95 8.26 14.18
CA LEU A 81 -9.96 7.69 13.31
C LEU A 81 -11.36 7.93 13.89
N ASP A 82 -12.22 8.53 13.09
CA ASP A 82 -13.63 8.77 13.39
C ASP A 82 -14.51 7.99 12.42
N ILE A 83 -15.51 7.31 12.96
CA ILE A 83 -16.37 6.42 12.16
C ILE A 83 -17.17 7.16 11.09
N ASN A 84 -17.45 8.45 11.28
CA ASN A 84 -18.22 9.23 10.32
C ASN A 84 -17.37 9.69 9.13
N THR A 85 -16.10 10.02 9.38
CA THR A 85 -15.17 10.56 8.36
C THR A 85 -14.28 9.48 7.74
N ASP A 86 -13.99 8.39 8.48
CA ASP A 86 -13.07 7.34 8.08
C ASP A 86 -13.73 5.96 7.96
N TYR A 87 -15.04 5.92 7.76
CA TYR A 87 -15.81 4.67 7.73
C TYR A 87 -15.22 3.60 6.82
N GLU A 88 -14.91 3.93 5.57
CA GLU A 88 -14.35 2.94 4.63
C GLU A 88 -12.97 2.43 5.06
N ARG A 89 -12.15 3.29 5.63
CA ARG A 89 -10.85 2.90 6.19
C ARG A 89 -11.01 1.95 7.37
N ILE A 90 -11.87 2.30 8.33
CA ILE A 90 -12.15 1.46 9.51
C ILE A 90 -12.72 0.11 9.07
N LYS A 91 -13.67 0.12 8.14
CA LYS A 91 -14.25 -1.09 7.55
C LYS A 91 -13.18 -1.98 6.91
N ASN A 92 -12.29 -1.41 6.10
CA ASN A 92 -11.22 -2.17 5.45
C ASN A 92 -10.24 -2.75 6.46
N LEU A 93 -9.84 -2.00 7.49
CA LEU A 93 -9.01 -2.48 8.59
C LEU A 93 -9.68 -3.65 9.34
N ALA A 94 -10.96 -3.51 9.67
CA ALA A 94 -11.74 -4.55 10.35
C ALA A 94 -11.88 -5.81 9.46
N LEU A 95 -12.10 -5.62 8.16
CA LEU A 95 -12.23 -6.70 7.20
C LEU A 95 -10.90 -7.47 7.02
N ASN A 96 -9.79 -6.74 6.93
CA ASN A 96 -8.46 -7.34 6.83
C ASN A 96 -8.11 -8.13 8.10
N LYS A 97 -8.38 -7.56 9.28
CA LYS A 97 -8.23 -8.28 10.55
C LYS A 97 -9.06 -9.56 10.59
N LYS A 98 -10.32 -9.47 10.18
CA LYS A 98 -11.21 -10.64 10.14
C LYS A 98 -10.75 -11.71 9.16
N ARG A 99 -10.26 -11.31 7.98
CA ARG A 99 -9.67 -12.23 7.02
C ARG A 99 -8.46 -12.95 7.59
N GLN A 100 -7.57 -12.22 8.26
CA GLN A 100 -6.40 -12.81 8.90
C GLN A 100 -6.80 -13.82 9.98
N GLU A 101 -7.73 -13.48 10.86
CA GLU A 101 -8.26 -14.39 11.90
C GLU A 101 -8.84 -15.68 11.29
N VAL A 102 -9.59 -15.55 10.19
CA VAL A 102 -10.17 -16.72 9.49
C VAL A 102 -9.07 -17.60 8.89
N VAL A 103 -8.06 -16.99 8.24
CA VAL A 103 -6.93 -17.73 7.67
C VAL A 103 -6.13 -18.43 8.76
N GLU A 104 -5.82 -17.75 9.85
CA GLU A 104 -5.11 -18.34 11.00
C GLU A 104 -5.87 -19.52 11.60
N LYS A 105 -7.18 -19.36 11.78
CA LYS A 105 -8.05 -20.44 12.28
C LYS A 105 -8.03 -21.63 11.31
N TRP A 106 -8.23 -21.38 10.03
CA TRP A 106 -8.20 -22.42 9.00
C TRP A 106 -6.86 -23.16 8.96
N VAL A 107 -5.74 -22.42 9.01
CA VAL A 107 -4.40 -23.01 9.07
C VAL A 107 -4.28 -23.92 10.29
N LYS A 108 -4.68 -23.47 11.48
CA LYS A 108 -4.62 -24.26 12.71
C LYS A 108 -5.44 -25.55 12.60
N GLU A 109 -6.61 -25.49 11.98
CA GLU A 109 -7.47 -26.65 11.74
C GLU A 109 -6.89 -27.64 10.73
N GLN A 110 -6.22 -27.15 9.67
CA GLN A 110 -5.65 -28.00 8.63
C GLN A 110 -4.27 -28.53 9.00
N LEU A 111 -3.49 -27.82 9.79
CA LEU A 111 -2.14 -28.20 10.16
C LEU A 111 -1.99 -29.64 10.67
N PRO A 112 -2.93 -30.20 11.47
CA PRO A 112 -2.96 -31.62 11.86
C PRO A 112 -2.99 -32.63 10.71
N ASN A 113 -3.56 -32.24 9.59
CA ASN A 113 -3.80 -33.11 8.43
C ASN A 113 -2.73 -32.99 7.35
N ILE A 114 -1.80 -32.05 7.50
CA ILE A 114 -0.76 -31.77 6.51
C ILE A 114 0.57 -32.39 6.95
N PHE A 115 1.27 -33.06 6.05
CA PHE A 115 2.66 -33.44 6.26
C PHE A 115 3.55 -32.23 6.02
N LEU A 116 4.35 -31.85 7.04
CA LEU A 116 5.25 -30.72 6.98
C LEU A 116 6.69 -31.20 7.19
N SER A 117 7.57 -30.89 6.25
CA SER A 117 9.00 -31.12 6.37
C SER A 117 9.76 -29.80 6.21
N ILE A 118 10.53 -29.44 7.22
CA ILE A 118 11.35 -28.23 7.22
C ILE A 118 12.79 -28.64 6.97
N ASN A 119 13.41 -28.01 5.96
CA ASN A 119 14.82 -28.23 5.69
C ASN A 119 15.66 -27.73 6.87
N LYS A 120 16.69 -28.50 7.29
CA LYS A 120 17.59 -28.19 8.42
C LYS A 120 18.20 -26.78 8.34
N ARG A 121 18.40 -26.25 7.13
CA ARG A 121 18.93 -24.91 6.92
C ARG A 121 18.03 -23.79 7.50
N TYR A 122 16.76 -24.07 7.74
CA TYR A 122 15.76 -23.15 8.27
C TYR A 122 15.23 -23.53 9.65
N SER A 123 15.92 -24.46 10.35
CA SER A 123 15.51 -24.92 11.70
C SER A 123 15.48 -23.79 12.72
N ASP A 124 16.35 -22.80 12.55
CA ASP A 124 16.47 -21.68 13.50
C ASP A 124 15.55 -20.51 13.19
N CYS A 125 14.77 -20.60 12.10
CA CYS A 125 13.75 -19.60 11.80
C CYS A 125 12.57 -19.76 12.74
N ASN A 126 12.06 -18.67 13.30
CA ASN A 126 10.83 -18.69 14.10
C ASN A 126 9.62 -18.90 13.18
N LEU A 127 9.23 -20.15 13.01
CA LEU A 127 8.09 -20.57 12.19
C LEU A 127 6.82 -20.76 13.02
N SER A 128 6.82 -20.28 14.27
CA SER A 128 5.68 -20.34 15.20
C SER A 128 5.02 -21.73 15.29
N ASP A 129 3.71 -21.82 15.10
CA ASP A 129 2.94 -23.07 15.22
C ASP A 129 3.36 -24.17 14.22
N TRP A 130 4.06 -23.83 13.12
CA TRP A 130 4.54 -24.77 12.10
C TRP A 130 5.70 -25.62 12.59
N GLN A 131 6.54 -25.07 13.48
CA GLN A 131 7.70 -25.80 14.03
C GLN A 131 7.29 -26.98 14.91
N GLN A 132 6.19 -26.85 15.67
CA GLN A 132 5.73 -27.90 16.57
C GLN A 132 5.30 -29.16 15.83
N LYS A 133 4.98 -29.04 14.54
CA LYS A 133 4.51 -30.14 13.71
C LYS A 133 5.53 -30.66 12.71
N ALA A 134 6.62 -29.93 12.48
CA ALA A 134 7.69 -30.43 11.63
C ALA A 134 8.38 -31.63 12.29
N ILE A 135 8.16 -32.80 11.74
CA ILE A 135 8.92 -33.97 12.13
C ILE A 135 10.33 -33.73 11.64
N ALA A 136 11.24 -33.43 12.56
CA ALA A 136 12.67 -33.41 12.27
C ALA A 136 13.08 -34.83 11.84
N LYS A 137 13.43 -34.99 10.57
CA LYS A 137 14.16 -36.15 10.08
C LYS A 137 15.66 -35.90 10.12
#